data_37b9d002f7584de1081c2f3a9d339ab3
#
_entry.id   37b9d002f7584de1081c2f3a9d339ab3
#
_cell.length_a   1.000
_cell.length_b   1.000
_cell.length_c   1.000
_cell.angle_alpha   90.00
_cell.angle_beta   90.00
_cell.angle_gamma   90.00
#
_symmetry.space_group_name_H-M   'P 1'
#
loop_
_entity.id
_entity.type
_entity.pdbx_description
1 polymer ?
#
loop_
_entity_poly.entity_id
_entity_poly.type
_entity_poly.pdbx_seq_one_letter_code
_entity_poly.pdbx_strand_id
1 'polypeptide(L)'
;MQPAAADALSLRRYGPSPGSHSHDHFQVLFGLEGALELEIEGRGQRVAQGEGCVIGPGARHDFEAQRGSLCLVLDSTQPGWAQCLQRAATPPSHTHPLAQYLAHALQLRRPLAQAHGPALLLEAWLAGGTGTPPSPAHSLPTGGRSASASSRRRAIDWQRLQQWAAREWHQEITVADLARRVHLSPSQFTARCRDELGLGAIEWLRQQRLAHARLLRASGMPVAAVASATGYRSPSALTAALRRDALAEQAQKAQ
;
A
#
# COMPACT_ATOMS: atom_id res chain seq x y z
N MET A 1 19.30 32.24 8.39
CA MET A 1 17.88 31.99 8.12
C MET A 1 17.82 31.51 6.68
N GLN A 2 17.79 30.19 6.44
CA GLN A 2 17.60 29.65 5.09
C GLN A 2 16.19 30.02 4.62
N PRO A 3 16.01 30.44 3.36
CA PRO A 3 14.68 30.69 2.84
C PRO A 3 13.90 29.39 2.93
N ALA A 4 12.68 29.44 3.48
CA ALA A 4 11.75 28.33 3.48
C ALA A 4 11.65 27.80 2.04
N ALA A 5 11.83 26.51 1.87
CA ALA A 5 11.72 25.89 0.56
C ALA A 5 10.34 26.24 0.00
N ALA A 6 10.33 26.92 -1.14
CA ALA A 6 9.08 27.34 -1.78
C ALA A 6 8.29 26.08 -2.18
N ASP A 7 6.96 26.13 -1.98
CA ASP A 7 6.05 25.08 -2.44
C ASP A 7 6.31 24.75 -3.93
N ALA A 8 6.49 23.48 -4.26
CA ALA A 8 6.85 23.02 -5.59
C ALA A 8 5.78 22.11 -6.18
N LEU A 9 5.13 22.54 -7.25
CA LEU A 9 4.25 21.73 -8.06
C LEU A 9 5.03 21.03 -9.19
N SER A 10 4.80 19.74 -9.36
CA SER A 10 5.42 18.94 -10.41
C SER A 10 4.47 17.87 -10.96
N LEU A 11 4.69 17.46 -12.21
CA LEU A 11 4.08 16.28 -12.79
C LEU A 11 5.06 15.13 -12.69
N ARG A 12 4.66 14.05 -12.01
CA ARG A 12 5.50 12.86 -11.84
C ARG A 12 4.84 11.64 -12.44
N ARG A 13 5.63 10.91 -13.24
CA ARG A 13 5.27 9.58 -13.72
C ARG A 13 5.88 8.55 -12.80
N TYR A 14 5.04 7.64 -12.34
CA TYR A 14 5.43 6.55 -11.47
C TYR A 14 5.43 5.23 -12.25
N GLY A 15 6.40 4.38 -11.91
CA GLY A 15 6.59 3.04 -12.45
C GLY A 15 6.87 2.04 -11.34
N PRO A 16 7.83 1.10 -11.52
CA PRO A 16 8.27 0.19 -10.46
C PRO A 16 8.76 0.95 -9.23
N SER A 17 8.60 0.34 -8.04
CA SER A 17 9.02 0.95 -6.78
C SER A 17 10.51 1.30 -6.77
N PRO A 18 10.89 2.54 -6.41
CA PRO A 18 12.28 2.93 -6.19
C PRO A 18 12.79 2.51 -4.81
N GLY A 19 11.93 1.97 -3.96
CA GLY A 19 12.20 1.70 -2.56
C GLY A 19 11.67 2.77 -1.61
N SER A 20 11.60 2.42 -0.33
CA SER A 20 11.02 3.26 0.71
C SER A 20 11.96 4.41 1.10
N HIS A 21 11.40 5.62 1.25
CA HIS A 21 12.10 6.83 1.65
C HIS A 21 11.22 7.73 2.54
N SER A 22 11.78 8.84 3.02
CA SER A 22 11.06 9.89 3.75
C SER A 22 11.65 11.26 3.41
N HIS A 23 10.92 12.32 3.68
CA HIS A 23 11.33 13.72 3.49
C HIS A 23 10.79 14.58 4.62
N ASP A 24 11.27 15.82 4.75
CA ASP A 24 10.96 16.76 5.84
C ASP A 24 9.80 17.72 5.53
N HIS A 25 9.10 17.52 4.42
CA HIS A 25 7.99 18.34 3.94
C HIS A 25 6.73 17.48 3.71
N PHE A 26 5.58 18.14 3.53
CA PHE A 26 4.37 17.45 3.07
C PHE A 26 4.50 17.14 1.58
N GLN A 27 4.15 15.92 1.20
CA GLN A 27 3.96 15.56 -0.20
C GLN A 27 2.49 15.25 -0.45
N VAL A 28 1.89 16.01 -1.37
CA VAL A 28 0.48 15.88 -1.71
C VAL A 28 0.37 15.37 -3.14
N LEU A 29 -0.34 14.25 -3.31
CA LEU A 29 -0.50 13.59 -4.60
C LEU A 29 -1.94 13.68 -5.06
N PHE A 30 -2.13 13.95 -6.36
CA PHE A 30 -3.42 13.89 -7.04
C PHE A 30 -3.28 12.99 -8.26
N GLY A 31 -4.05 11.90 -8.32
CA GLY A 31 -4.06 10.99 -9.44
C GLY A 31 -4.70 11.63 -10.68
N LEU A 32 -3.94 11.69 -11.77
CA LEU A 32 -4.41 12.21 -13.07
C LEU A 32 -4.67 11.07 -14.05
N GLU A 33 -3.79 10.08 -14.11
CA GLU A 33 -3.91 8.91 -14.99
C GLU A 33 -3.43 7.65 -14.26
N GLY A 34 -4.07 6.52 -14.52
CA GLY A 34 -3.72 5.24 -13.95
C GLY A 34 -4.03 5.13 -12.45
N ALA A 35 -3.26 4.31 -11.75
CA ALA A 35 -3.37 4.13 -10.31
C ALA A 35 -1.98 3.94 -9.69
N LEU A 36 -1.76 4.59 -8.57
CA LEU A 36 -0.55 4.50 -7.76
C LEU A 36 -0.87 3.73 -6.48
N GLU A 37 -0.18 2.65 -6.25
CA GLU A 37 -0.20 1.93 -4.98
C GLU A 37 0.84 2.55 -4.06
N LEU A 38 0.44 2.92 -2.84
CA LEU A 38 1.32 3.51 -1.84
C LEU A 38 1.37 2.65 -0.59
N GLU A 39 2.51 2.65 0.08
CA GLU A 39 2.61 2.28 1.48
C GLU A 39 3.14 3.47 2.27
N ILE A 40 2.37 3.94 3.25
CA ILE A 40 2.75 5.03 4.15
C ILE A 40 2.74 4.49 5.56
N GLU A 41 3.90 4.53 6.25
CA GLU A 41 4.05 3.99 7.61
C GLU A 41 3.49 2.55 7.75
N GLY A 42 3.71 1.72 6.72
CA GLY A 42 3.23 0.35 6.66
C GLY A 42 1.74 0.20 6.37
N ARG A 43 1.03 1.25 5.95
CA ARG A 43 -0.38 1.20 5.53
C ARG A 43 -0.46 1.29 4.02
N GLY A 44 -1.05 0.27 3.40
CA GLY A 44 -1.35 0.30 1.98
C GLY A 44 -2.47 1.30 1.67
N GLN A 45 -2.26 2.11 0.66
CA GLN A 45 -3.23 3.06 0.12
C GLN A 45 -3.13 3.06 -1.40
N ARG A 46 -4.22 3.41 -2.08
CA ARG A 46 -4.26 3.56 -3.53
C ARG A 46 -4.69 4.97 -3.88
N VAL A 47 -4.06 5.55 -4.90
CA VAL A 47 -4.45 6.84 -5.49
C VAL A 47 -4.75 6.60 -6.97
N ALA A 48 -6.03 6.52 -7.31
CA ALA A 48 -6.50 6.45 -8.69
C ALA A 48 -6.81 7.85 -9.24
N GLN A 49 -7.26 7.92 -10.48
CA GLN A 49 -7.69 9.17 -11.10
C GLN A 49 -8.81 9.83 -10.28
N GLY A 50 -8.64 11.11 -9.94
CA GLY A 50 -9.57 11.88 -9.11
C GLY A 50 -9.40 11.68 -7.60
N GLU A 51 -8.57 10.76 -7.18
CA GLU A 51 -8.20 10.55 -5.78
C GLU A 51 -6.92 11.31 -5.42
N GLY A 52 -6.65 11.45 -4.14
CA GLY A 52 -5.44 12.11 -3.65
C GLY A 52 -5.00 11.58 -2.30
N CYS A 53 -3.77 11.93 -1.93
CA CYS A 53 -3.16 11.52 -0.68
C CYS A 53 -2.26 12.62 -0.16
N VAL A 54 -2.18 12.77 1.17
CA VAL A 54 -1.23 13.65 1.84
C VAL A 54 -0.27 12.79 2.67
N ILE A 55 1.02 12.92 2.40
CA ILE A 55 2.11 12.29 3.13
C ILE A 55 2.74 13.34 4.03
N GLY A 56 2.82 13.06 5.32
CA GLY A 56 3.39 14.00 6.30
C GLY A 56 4.91 14.01 6.32
N PRO A 57 5.51 15.09 6.85
CA PRO A 57 6.95 15.15 7.09
C PRO A 57 7.43 13.97 7.95
N GLY A 58 8.57 13.37 7.58
CA GLY A 58 9.17 12.23 8.27
C GLY A 58 8.46 10.89 8.05
N ALA A 59 7.27 10.86 7.45
CA ALA A 59 6.55 9.62 7.19
C ALA A 59 7.29 8.78 6.14
N ARG A 60 7.64 7.55 6.52
CA ARG A 60 8.27 6.62 5.59
C ARG A 60 7.24 6.09 4.61
N HIS A 61 7.54 6.18 3.34
CA HIS A 61 6.62 5.74 2.29
C HIS A 61 7.35 5.13 1.09
N ASP A 62 6.60 4.32 0.36
CA ASP A 62 6.99 3.73 -0.92
C ASP A 62 5.81 3.79 -1.89
N PHE A 63 6.08 3.77 -3.18
CA PHE A 63 5.05 3.79 -4.19
C PHE A 63 5.43 2.96 -5.42
N GLU A 64 4.41 2.36 -6.03
CA GLU A 64 4.55 1.53 -7.22
C GLU A 64 3.33 1.70 -8.14
N ALA A 65 3.58 1.73 -9.43
CA ALA A 65 2.56 1.72 -10.47
C ALA A 65 2.91 0.71 -11.55
N GLN A 66 2.34 -0.49 -11.48
CA GLN A 66 2.64 -1.59 -12.42
C GLN A 66 2.36 -1.25 -13.88
N ARG A 67 1.31 -0.46 -14.14
CA ARG A 67 0.91 -0.02 -15.49
C ARG A 67 1.25 1.44 -15.77
N GLY A 68 2.07 2.04 -14.89
CA GLY A 68 2.34 3.46 -14.90
C GLY A 68 1.19 4.28 -14.29
N SER A 69 1.56 5.41 -13.69
CA SER A 69 0.62 6.40 -13.17
C SER A 69 1.18 7.79 -13.40
N LEU A 70 0.31 8.76 -13.66
CA LEU A 70 0.65 10.18 -13.73
C LEU A 70 -0.05 10.89 -12.56
N CYS A 71 0.72 11.61 -11.76
CA CYS A 71 0.20 12.40 -10.66
C CYS A 71 0.67 13.86 -10.76
N LEU A 72 -0.20 14.78 -10.35
CA LEU A 72 0.23 16.10 -9.91
C LEU A 72 0.73 15.96 -8.48
N VAL A 73 1.95 16.42 -8.22
CA VAL A 73 2.60 16.32 -6.90
C VAL A 73 2.95 17.71 -6.42
N LEU A 74 2.57 18.02 -5.19
CA LEU A 74 2.95 19.22 -4.48
C LEU A 74 3.86 18.84 -3.31
N ASP A 75 5.10 19.29 -3.33
CA ASP A 75 5.98 19.30 -2.17
C ASP A 75 5.79 20.65 -1.45
N SER A 76 5.41 20.65 -0.16
CA SER A 76 4.99 21.85 0.57
C SER A 76 5.45 21.84 2.03
N THR A 77 5.85 22.99 2.53
CA THR A 77 6.14 23.20 3.96
C THR A 77 4.99 23.87 4.72
N GLN A 78 3.86 24.11 4.05
CA GLN A 78 2.71 24.78 4.67
C GLN A 78 2.05 23.93 5.75
N PRO A 79 1.94 24.42 7.00
CA PRO A 79 1.40 23.62 8.12
C PRO A 79 -0.08 23.29 7.97
N GLY A 80 -0.82 23.99 7.11
CA GLY A 80 -2.22 23.71 6.81
C GLY A 80 -2.49 22.29 6.34
N TRP A 81 -1.53 21.65 5.67
CA TRP A 81 -1.62 20.27 5.21
C TRP A 81 -1.70 19.23 6.36
N ALA A 82 -1.25 19.59 7.57
CA ALA A 82 -1.39 18.74 8.74
C ALA A 82 -2.85 18.41 9.08
N GLN A 83 -3.78 19.32 8.79
CA GLN A 83 -5.21 19.10 8.99
C GLN A 83 -5.77 18.05 8.01
N CYS A 84 -5.14 17.90 6.86
CA CYS A 84 -5.55 16.94 5.83
C CYS A 84 -5.10 15.50 6.13
N LEU A 85 -4.04 15.31 6.94
CA LEU A 85 -3.57 13.98 7.37
C LEU A 85 -4.58 13.22 8.22
N GLN A 86 -5.45 13.93 8.94
CA GLN A 86 -6.44 13.33 9.85
C GLN A 86 -7.78 13.06 9.16
N ARG A 87 -7.99 13.61 7.97
CA ARG A 87 -9.22 13.45 7.20
C ARG A 87 -9.09 12.26 6.26
N ALA A 88 -10.24 11.69 5.85
CA ALA A 88 -10.24 10.61 4.86
C ALA A 88 -9.46 11.03 3.59
N ALA A 89 -8.73 10.09 3.04
CA ALA A 89 -7.78 10.31 1.95
C ALA A 89 -8.38 10.78 0.61
N THR A 90 -9.69 10.98 0.55
CA THR A 90 -10.37 11.42 -0.67
C THR A 90 -10.50 12.94 -0.66
N PRO A 91 -9.84 13.64 -1.60
CA PRO A 91 -10.02 15.07 -1.75
C PRO A 91 -11.47 15.39 -2.17
N PRO A 92 -11.98 16.58 -1.84
CA PRO A 92 -13.29 17.02 -2.30
C PRO A 92 -13.39 16.95 -3.84
N SER A 93 -14.59 16.67 -4.36
CA SER A 93 -14.78 16.47 -5.81
C SER A 93 -14.35 17.64 -6.69
N HIS A 94 -14.43 18.87 -6.16
CA HIS A 94 -13.98 20.08 -6.88
C HIS A 94 -12.46 20.25 -6.93
N THR A 95 -11.69 19.48 -6.16
CA THR A 95 -10.23 19.54 -6.18
C THR A 95 -9.66 18.90 -7.45
N HIS A 96 -10.34 17.88 -8.00
CA HIS A 96 -9.87 17.19 -9.19
C HIS A 96 -9.83 18.09 -10.46
N PRO A 97 -10.86 18.88 -10.81
CA PRO A 97 -10.77 19.84 -11.92
C PRO A 97 -9.65 20.86 -11.73
N LEU A 98 -9.42 21.33 -10.51
CA LEU A 98 -8.32 22.24 -10.22
C LEU A 98 -6.95 21.56 -10.45
N ALA A 99 -6.78 20.33 -9.98
CA ALA A 99 -5.56 19.56 -10.20
C ALA A 99 -5.29 19.32 -11.69
N GLN A 100 -6.33 19.02 -12.48
CA GLN A 100 -6.21 18.89 -13.95
C GLN A 100 -5.81 20.21 -14.61
N TYR A 101 -6.43 21.33 -14.22
CA TYR A 101 -6.06 22.65 -14.74
C TYR A 101 -4.60 22.98 -14.42
N LEU A 102 -4.16 22.79 -13.19
CA LEU A 102 -2.80 23.06 -12.76
C LEU A 102 -1.79 22.15 -13.49
N ALA A 103 -2.12 20.89 -13.71
CA ALA A 103 -1.29 19.97 -14.48
C ALA A 103 -1.08 20.47 -15.91
N HIS A 104 -2.16 20.90 -16.57
CA HIS A 104 -2.07 21.48 -17.90
C HIS A 104 -1.29 22.82 -17.91
N ALA A 105 -1.55 23.68 -16.93
CA ALA A 105 -0.86 24.96 -16.78
C ALA A 105 0.66 24.80 -16.54
N LEU A 106 1.09 23.75 -15.81
CA LEU A 106 2.50 23.38 -15.65
C LEU A 106 3.14 23.01 -16.99
N GLN A 107 2.46 22.21 -17.80
CA GLN A 107 2.96 21.84 -19.13
C GLN A 107 3.15 23.09 -20.03
N LEU A 108 2.26 24.06 -19.90
CA LEU A 108 2.34 25.36 -20.59
C LEU A 108 3.24 26.39 -19.89
N ARG A 109 3.91 26.01 -18.79
CA ARG A 109 4.79 26.88 -17.99
C ARG A 109 4.12 28.20 -17.55
N ARG A 110 2.85 28.14 -17.13
CA ARG A 110 2.10 29.33 -16.68
C ARG A 110 2.58 29.78 -15.31
N PRO A 111 3.20 30.97 -15.16
CA PRO A 111 3.86 31.38 -13.90
C PRO A 111 2.87 31.60 -12.76
N LEU A 112 1.68 32.13 -13.01
CA LEU A 112 0.66 32.34 -11.98
C LEU A 112 0.13 31.03 -11.42
N ALA A 113 -0.03 30.00 -12.24
CA ALA A 113 -0.44 28.67 -11.80
C ALA A 113 0.63 28.02 -10.90
N GLN A 114 1.91 28.23 -11.21
CA GLN A 114 3.00 27.76 -10.38
C GLN A 114 3.07 28.49 -9.03
N ALA A 115 2.90 29.82 -9.05
CA ALA A 115 3.01 30.66 -7.85
C ALA A 115 1.82 30.49 -6.89
N HIS A 116 0.60 30.35 -7.41
CA HIS A 116 -0.63 30.34 -6.60
C HIS A 116 -1.32 28.98 -6.52
N GLY A 117 -0.96 28.05 -7.40
CA GLY A 117 -1.53 26.69 -7.42
C GLY A 117 -1.45 25.95 -6.08
N PRO A 118 -0.32 25.98 -5.36
CA PRO A 118 -0.20 25.37 -4.05
C PRO A 118 -1.24 25.84 -3.04
N ALA A 119 -1.44 27.15 -2.93
CA ALA A 119 -2.41 27.75 -2.01
C ALA A 119 -3.84 27.43 -2.40
N LEU A 120 -4.17 27.47 -3.69
CA LEU A 120 -5.49 27.09 -4.20
C LEU A 120 -5.82 25.61 -3.95
N LEU A 121 -4.84 24.71 -4.09
CA LEU A 121 -5.03 23.29 -3.78
C LEU A 121 -5.30 23.06 -2.30
N LEU A 122 -4.58 23.74 -1.41
CA LEU A 122 -4.81 23.64 0.03
C LEU A 122 -6.21 24.15 0.40
N GLU A 123 -6.59 25.32 -0.10
CA GLU A 123 -7.92 25.91 0.10
C GLU A 123 -9.02 24.97 -0.39
N ALA A 124 -8.89 24.46 -1.62
CA ALA A 124 -9.86 23.52 -2.21
C ALA A 124 -9.97 22.22 -1.40
N TRP A 125 -8.86 21.71 -0.87
CA TRP A 125 -8.88 20.51 -0.03
C TRP A 125 -9.57 20.74 1.30
N LEU A 126 -9.30 21.89 1.96
CA LEU A 126 -9.91 22.23 3.25
C LEU A 126 -11.37 22.61 3.15
N ALA A 127 -11.81 23.24 2.05
CA ALA A 127 -13.20 23.68 1.83
C ALA A 127 -14.18 22.49 1.76
N GLY A 128 -13.75 21.29 1.39
CA GLY A 128 -14.60 20.11 1.39
C GLY A 128 -14.97 19.56 2.79
N GLY A 129 -14.42 20.13 3.84
CA GLY A 129 -14.70 19.72 5.23
C GLY A 129 -15.94 20.36 5.88
N THR A 130 -16.70 21.21 5.16
CA THR A 130 -17.91 21.87 5.70
C THR A 130 -19.21 21.12 5.42
N GLY A 131 -19.15 19.86 5.00
CA GLY A 131 -20.31 18.98 4.91
C GLY A 131 -20.72 18.52 6.31
N THR A 132 -21.93 18.89 6.71
CA THR A 132 -22.77 18.55 7.87
C THR A 132 -22.16 17.59 8.89
N PRO A 133 -22.06 18.00 10.17
CA PRO A 133 -21.64 17.08 11.23
C PRO A 133 -22.63 15.90 11.30
N PRO A 134 -22.18 14.67 11.46
CA PRO A 134 -23.07 13.57 11.74
C PRO A 134 -23.80 13.84 13.06
N SER A 135 -25.13 13.73 13.02
CA SER A 135 -26.05 13.87 14.17
C SER A 135 -25.53 13.02 15.34
N PRO A 136 -25.57 13.56 16.57
CA PRO A 136 -25.05 12.84 17.73
C PRO A 136 -26.05 11.76 18.15
N ALA A 137 -25.75 10.52 17.93
CA ALA A 137 -26.40 9.41 18.60
C ALA A 137 -25.41 8.71 19.54
N HIS A 138 -25.51 9.08 20.82
CA HIS A 138 -25.27 8.31 22.05
C HIS A 138 -24.14 7.26 22.09
N SER A 139 -23.10 7.51 22.85
CA SER A 139 -22.84 6.98 24.21
C SER A 139 -21.37 7.07 24.53
N LEU A 140 -21.04 7.74 25.62
CA LEU A 140 -19.77 7.65 26.34
C LEU A 140 -19.60 6.25 26.94
N PRO A 141 -18.33 5.76 27.15
CA PRO A 141 -17.77 6.04 28.45
C PRO A 141 -16.30 6.53 28.46
N THR A 142 -16.08 7.38 29.41
CA THR A 142 -14.85 7.78 30.10
C THR A 142 -13.76 6.73 30.21
N GLY A 143 -12.51 7.16 30.01
CA GLY A 143 -11.34 6.41 30.46
C GLY A 143 -10.06 6.87 29.77
N GLY A 144 -9.33 7.80 30.42
CA GLY A 144 -8.10 8.40 29.91
C GLY A 144 -6.99 7.42 29.61
N ARG A 145 -6.14 7.83 28.70
CA ARG A 145 -4.69 7.89 28.83
C ARG A 145 -4.12 8.41 27.51
N SER A 146 -3.55 9.60 27.60
CA SER A 146 -2.57 10.11 26.65
C SER A 146 -1.50 9.03 26.47
N ALA A 147 -1.44 8.44 25.29
CA ALA A 147 -0.32 7.67 24.82
C ALA A 147 -0.03 8.15 23.41
N SER A 148 1.17 8.68 23.21
CA SER A 148 1.78 9.03 21.95
C SER A 148 1.36 8.02 20.87
N ALA A 149 0.60 8.48 19.87
CA ALA A 149 0.24 7.69 18.71
C ALA A 149 1.50 7.47 17.85
N SER A 150 2.34 6.52 18.26
CA SER A 150 3.25 5.89 17.33
C SER A 150 2.36 5.26 16.27
N SER A 151 2.45 5.73 15.04
CA SER A 151 1.75 5.22 13.86
C SER A 151 2.02 3.72 13.75
N ARG A 152 1.15 2.90 14.34
CA ARG A 152 1.27 1.44 14.27
C ARG A 152 1.00 1.04 12.83
N ARG A 153 2.01 0.45 12.17
CA ARG A 153 1.83 -0.25 10.89
C ARG A 153 0.58 -1.11 11.01
N ARG A 154 -0.36 -0.97 10.09
CA ARG A 154 -1.52 -1.86 10.05
C ARG A 154 -0.98 -3.28 9.89
N ALA A 155 -1.13 -4.11 10.92
CA ALA A 155 -0.70 -5.49 10.88
C ALA A 155 -1.39 -6.19 9.70
N ILE A 156 -0.62 -6.93 8.91
CA ILE A 156 -1.21 -7.86 7.95
C ILE A 156 -1.86 -8.97 8.77
N ASP A 157 -3.13 -9.23 8.53
CA ASP A 157 -3.80 -10.41 9.08
C ASP A 157 -3.33 -11.64 8.27
N TRP A 158 -2.17 -12.15 8.66
CA TRP A 158 -1.54 -13.31 8.02
C TRP A 158 -2.44 -14.54 8.06
N GLN A 159 -3.19 -14.73 9.15
CA GLN A 159 -4.10 -15.87 9.30
C GLN A 159 -5.24 -15.79 8.28
N ARG A 160 -5.84 -14.62 8.13
CA ARG A 160 -6.90 -14.40 7.14
C ARG A 160 -6.40 -14.53 5.71
N LEU A 161 -5.18 -14.05 5.43
CA LEU A 161 -4.54 -14.20 4.13
C LEU A 161 -4.25 -15.66 3.82
N GLN A 162 -3.76 -16.43 4.78
CA GLN A 162 -3.51 -17.87 4.68
C GLN A 162 -4.80 -18.66 4.43
N GLN A 163 -5.87 -18.35 5.17
CA GLN A 163 -7.18 -18.97 4.98
C GLN A 163 -7.76 -18.70 3.59
N TRP A 164 -7.59 -17.48 3.09
CA TRP A 164 -8.00 -17.15 1.73
C TRP A 164 -7.16 -17.93 0.71
N ALA A 165 -5.85 -17.94 0.82
CA ALA A 165 -4.96 -18.68 -0.06
C ALA A 165 -5.30 -20.18 -0.06
N ALA A 166 -5.62 -20.75 1.10
CA ALA A 166 -5.99 -22.18 1.23
C ALA A 166 -7.22 -22.57 0.40
N ARG A 167 -8.14 -21.66 0.11
CA ARG A 167 -9.32 -21.88 -0.73
C ARG A 167 -9.02 -21.78 -2.23
N GLU A 168 -7.95 -21.06 -2.57
CA GLU A 168 -7.61 -20.69 -3.94
C GLU A 168 -6.42 -21.48 -4.51
N TRP A 169 -5.82 -22.44 -3.76
CA TRP A 169 -4.64 -23.20 -4.22
C TRP A 169 -4.83 -23.93 -5.55
N HIS A 170 -6.07 -24.24 -5.90
CA HIS A 170 -6.40 -24.84 -7.19
C HIS A 170 -6.16 -23.90 -8.37
N GLN A 171 -6.00 -22.60 -8.11
CA GLN A 171 -5.64 -21.57 -9.07
C GLN A 171 -4.15 -21.20 -8.95
N GLU A 172 -3.62 -20.57 -9.98
CA GLU A 172 -2.24 -20.07 -9.97
C GLU A 172 -2.15 -18.75 -9.19
N ILE A 173 -2.04 -18.85 -7.85
CA ILE A 173 -1.87 -17.66 -6.99
C ILE A 173 -0.45 -17.13 -7.15
N THR A 174 -0.36 -15.84 -7.42
CA THR A 174 0.89 -15.08 -7.52
C THR A 174 1.12 -14.20 -6.28
N VAL A 175 2.35 -13.68 -6.13
CA VAL A 175 2.67 -12.67 -5.10
C VAL A 175 1.83 -11.40 -5.30
N ALA A 176 1.51 -11.05 -6.55
CA ALA A 176 0.67 -9.89 -6.85
C ALA A 176 -0.77 -10.06 -6.35
N ASP A 177 -1.32 -11.28 -6.37
CA ASP A 177 -2.66 -11.56 -5.86
C ASP A 177 -2.72 -11.45 -4.34
N LEU A 178 -1.69 -11.95 -3.66
CA LEU A 178 -1.54 -11.81 -2.20
C LEU A 178 -1.41 -10.34 -1.79
N ALA A 179 -0.55 -9.60 -2.46
CA ALA A 179 -0.33 -8.18 -2.22
C ALA A 179 -1.63 -7.38 -2.39
N ARG A 180 -2.35 -7.60 -3.50
CA ARG A 180 -3.64 -6.95 -3.77
C ARG A 180 -4.66 -7.24 -2.68
N ARG A 181 -4.65 -8.45 -2.09
CA ARG A 181 -5.57 -8.85 -1.04
C ARG A 181 -5.41 -8.06 0.25
N VAL A 182 -4.19 -7.58 0.51
CA VAL A 182 -3.84 -6.76 1.69
C VAL A 182 -3.60 -5.28 1.34
N HIS A 183 -3.98 -4.86 0.13
CA HIS A 183 -3.84 -3.50 -0.38
C HIS A 183 -2.39 -2.99 -0.38
N LEU A 184 -1.47 -3.86 -0.77
CA LEU A 184 -0.05 -3.55 -0.96
C LEU A 184 0.38 -3.82 -2.40
N SER A 185 1.47 -3.17 -2.83
CA SER A 185 2.17 -3.57 -4.04
C SER A 185 2.94 -4.88 -3.82
N PRO A 186 3.32 -5.62 -4.86
CA PRO A 186 4.13 -6.83 -4.73
C PRO A 186 5.47 -6.60 -4.02
N SER A 187 6.13 -5.46 -4.26
CA SER A 187 7.37 -5.09 -3.59
C SER A 187 7.16 -4.79 -2.11
N GLN A 188 6.13 -4.01 -1.77
CA GLN A 188 5.74 -3.72 -0.40
C GLN A 188 5.37 -5.00 0.36
N PHE A 189 4.57 -5.88 -0.25
CA PHE A 189 4.21 -7.16 0.34
C PHE A 189 5.45 -8.03 0.59
N THR A 190 6.38 -8.06 -0.36
CA THR A 190 7.65 -8.80 -0.21
C THR A 190 8.51 -8.24 0.92
N ALA A 191 8.60 -6.91 1.05
CA ALA A 191 9.29 -6.26 2.17
C ALA A 191 8.64 -6.63 3.51
N ARG A 192 7.30 -6.57 3.60
CA ARG A 192 6.55 -6.95 4.82
C ARG A 192 6.73 -8.42 5.18
N CYS A 193 6.77 -9.33 4.21
CA CYS A 193 7.08 -10.74 4.46
C CYS A 193 8.45 -10.90 5.11
N ARG A 194 9.47 -10.19 4.63
CA ARG A 194 10.81 -10.24 5.21
C ARG A 194 10.86 -9.65 6.62
N ASP A 195 10.22 -8.49 6.82
CA ASP A 195 10.22 -7.77 8.09
C ASP A 195 9.46 -8.51 9.19
N GLU A 196 8.28 -9.10 8.86
CA GLU A 196 7.37 -9.67 9.85
C GLU A 196 7.51 -11.19 10.00
N LEU A 197 7.93 -11.90 8.94
CA LEU A 197 8.03 -13.36 8.92
C LEU A 197 9.45 -13.88 8.72
N GLY A 198 10.42 -12.99 8.41
CA GLY A 198 11.80 -13.39 8.10
C GLY A 198 11.96 -14.09 6.74
N LEU A 199 10.93 -14.11 5.89
CA LEU A 199 10.87 -14.86 4.64
C LEU A 199 10.53 -13.95 3.47
N GLY A 200 11.00 -14.29 2.26
CA GLY A 200 10.51 -13.66 1.04
C GLY A 200 9.07 -14.09 0.71
N ALA A 201 8.31 -13.24 0.00
CA ALA A 201 6.92 -13.53 -0.35
C ALA A 201 6.73 -14.83 -1.15
N ILE A 202 7.63 -15.14 -2.08
CA ILE A 202 7.61 -16.40 -2.85
C ILE A 202 7.87 -17.60 -1.93
N GLU A 203 8.79 -17.46 -1.00
CA GLU A 203 9.12 -18.51 -0.04
C GLU A 203 7.96 -18.76 0.91
N TRP A 204 7.35 -17.69 1.46
CA TRP A 204 6.15 -17.81 2.28
C TRP A 204 5.02 -18.53 1.52
N LEU A 205 4.76 -18.13 0.27
CA LEU A 205 3.72 -18.75 -0.57
C LEU A 205 3.99 -20.25 -0.78
N ARG A 206 5.26 -20.60 -1.02
CA ARG A 206 5.70 -22.00 -1.18
C ARG A 206 5.46 -22.82 0.09
N GLN A 207 5.84 -22.27 1.26
CA GLN A 207 5.67 -22.95 2.55
C GLN A 207 4.18 -23.17 2.88
N GLN A 208 3.33 -22.17 2.66
CA GLN A 208 1.89 -22.33 2.87
C GLN A 208 1.29 -23.42 1.99
N ARG A 209 1.70 -23.47 0.72
CA ARG A 209 1.25 -24.47 -0.25
C ARG A 209 1.70 -25.89 0.16
N LEU A 210 2.93 -26.04 0.63
CA LEU A 210 3.45 -27.32 1.13
C LEU A 210 2.78 -27.76 2.43
N ALA A 211 2.54 -26.85 3.37
CA ALA A 211 1.81 -27.15 4.59
C ALA A 211 0.40 -27.68 4.29
N HIS A 212 -0.33 -27.04 3.35
CA HIS A 212 -1.64 -27.52 2.91
C HIS A 212 -1.56 -28.89 2.24
N ALA A 213 -0.55 -29.11 1.38
CA ALA A 213 -0.33 -30.40 0.74
C ALA A 213 -0.09 -31.53 1.77
N ARG A 214 0.67 -31.25 2.83
CA ARG A 214 0.90 -32.21 3.94
C ARG A 214 -0.39 -32.58 4.65
N LEU A 215 -1.26 -31.61 4.94
CA LEU A 215 -2.57 -31.85 5.55
C LEU A 215 -3.46 -32.75 4.68
N LEU A 216 -3.55 -32.49 3.38
CA LEU A 216 -4.30 -33.30 2.44
C LEU A 216 -3.72 -34.72 2.30
N ARG A 217 -2.40 -34.87 2.34
CA ARG A 217 -1.75 -36.18 2.34
C ARG A 217 -2.04 -36.97 3.63
N ALA A 218 -2.00 -36.27 4.78
CA ALA A 218 -2.33 -36.88 6.07
C ALA A 218 -3.79 -37.35 6.16
N SER A 219 -4.72 -36.70 5.44
CA SER A 219 -6.12 -37.16 5.31
C SER A 219 -6.31 -38.32 4.35
N GLY A 220 -5.23 -38.89 3.78
CA GLY A 220 -5.30 -40.04 2.87
C GLY A 220 -5.52 -39.68 1.40
N MET A 221 -5.54 -38.41 1.03
CA MET A 221 -5.77 -37.99 -0.35
C MET A 221 -4.64 -38.50 -1.28
N PRO A 222 -4.93 -39.09 -2.46
CA PRO A 222 -3.91 -39.52 -3.42
C PRO A 222 -3.00 -38.36 -3.88
N VAL A 223 -1.71 -38.66 -4.12
CA VAL A 223 -0.69 -37.63 -4.51
C VAL A 223 -1.12 -36.82 -5.74
N ALA A 224 -1.74 -37.50 -6.72
CA ALA A 224 -2.21 -36.82 -7.93
C ALA A 224 -3.30 -35.76 -7.62
N ALA A 225 -4.26 -36.11 -6.77
CA ALA A 225 -5.34 -35.22 -6.33
C ALA A 225 -4.77 -34.04 -5.50
N VAL A 226 -3.81 -34.32 -4.60
CA VAL A 226 -3.14 -33.28 -3.81
C VAL A 226 -2.35 -32.33 -4.72
N ALA A 227 -1.63 -32.83 -5.71
CA ALA A 227 -0.89 -31.98 -6.65
C ALA A 227 -1.84 -30.99 -7.37
N SER A 228 -2.97 -31.50 -7.87
CA SER A 228 -4.01 -30.67 -8.49
C SER A 228 -4.61 -29.66 -7.50
N ALA A 229 -5.02 -30.12 -6.31
CA ALA A 229 -5.63 -29.25 -5.29
C ALA A 229 -4.70 -28.18 -4.73
N THR A 230 -3.37 -28.35 -4.84
CA THR A 230 -2.36 -27.41 -4.33
C THR A 230 -1.61 -26.68 -5.42
N GLY A 231 -2.09 -26.74 -6.68
CA GLY A 231 -1.52 -25.98 -7.80
C GLY A 231 -0.13 -26.44 -8.24
N TYR A 232 0.24 -27.70 -7.97
CA TYR A 232 1.45 -28.28 -8.54
C TYR A 232 1.15 -28.88 -9.93
N ARG A 233 2.06 -28.65 -10.88
CA ARG A 233 1.91 -29.09 -12.27
C ARG A 233 1.88 -30.62 -12.43
N SER A 234 2.43 -31.36 -11.47
CA SER A 234 2.46 -32.82 -11.49
C SER A 234 2.67 -33.42 -10.11
N PRO A 235 2.27 -34.72 -9.90
CA PRO A 235 2.59 -35.44 -8.68
C PRO A 235 4.09 -35.53 -8.38
N SER A 236 4.92 -35.64 -9.41
CA SER A 236 6.39 -35.67 -9.27
C SER A 236 6.94 -34.33 -8.78
N ALA A 237 6.41 -33.20 -9.27
CA ALA A 237 6.80 -31.86 -8.81
C ALA A 237 6.46 -31.65 -7.33
N LEU A 238 5.27 -32.08 -6.90
CA LEU A 238 4.88 -32.04 -5.49
C LEU A 238 5.79 -32.92 -4.62
N THR A 239 6.05 -34.16 -5.04
CA THR A 239 6.91 -35.10 -4.29
C THR A 239 8.32 -34.53 -4.14
N ALA A 240 8.89 -33.97 -5.20
CA ALA A 240 10.20 -33.33 -5.16
C ALA A 240 10.23 -32.10 -4.24
N ALA A 241 9.18 -31.31 -4.20
CA ALA A 241 9.04 -30.17 -3.31
C ALA A 241 8.96 -30.59 -1.84
N LEU A 242 8.13 -31.60 -1.52
CA LEU A 242 8.00 -32.14 -0.16
C LEU A 242 9.31 -32.75 0.36
N ARG A 243 10.06 -33.45 -0.50
CA ARG A 243 11.38 -34.00 -0.12
C ARG A 243 12.40 -32.90 0.19
N ARG A 244 12.48 -31.88 -0.64
CA ARG A 244 13.40 -30.74 -0.41
C ARG A 244 13.09 -30.01 0.89
N ASP A 245 11.83 -29.84 1.19
CA ASP A 245 11.37 -29.16 2.39
C ASP A 245 11.70 -29.99 3.65
N ALA A 246 11.48 -31.29 3.62
CA ALA A 246 11.84 -32.20 4.72
C ALA A 246 13.37 -32.21 5.00
N LEU A 247 14.19 -32.17 3.95
CA LEU A 247 15.65 -32.08 4.10
C LEU A 247 16.08 -30.74 4.71
N ALA A 248 15.45 -29.63 4.32
CA ALA A 248 15.72 -28.32 4.90
C ALA A 248 15.35 -28.25 6.39
N GLU A 249 14.20 -28.82 6.79
CA GLU A 249 13.77 -28.91 8.20
C GLU A 249 14.74 -29.74 9.04
N GLN A 250 15.27 -30.84 8.48
CA GLN A 250 16.27 -31.69 9.17
C GLN A 250 17.59 -30.95 9.35
N ALA A 251 18.05 -30.20 8.35
CA ALA A 251 19.27 -29.41 8.43
C ALA A 251 19.16 -28.29 9.48
N GLN A 252 18.01 -27.66 9.64
CA GLN A 252 17.77 -26.63 10.66
C GLN A 252 17.70 -27.19 12.08
N LYS A 253 17.25 -28.43 12.26
CA LYS A 253 17.20 -29.09 13.59
C LYS A 253 18.54 -29.64 14.05
N ALA A 254 19.51 -29.73 13.15
CA ALA A 254 20.85 -30.26 13.43
C ALA A 254 21.89 -29.16 13.77
N GLN A 255 21.48 -27.87 13.70
CA GLN A 255 22.25 -26.70 14.12
C GLN A 255 21.80 -26.21 15.49
#